data_1aa4eda2c5fac4c481636ee79a24d365
#
_entry.id   1aa4eda2c5fac4c481636ee79a24d365
#
_cell.length_a   1.000
_cell.length_b   1.000
_cell.length_c   1.000
_cell.angle_alpha   90.00
_cell.angle_beta   90.00
_cell.angle_gamma   90.00
#
_symmetry.space_group_name_H-M   'P 1'
#
loop_
_entity.id
_entity.type
_entity.pdbx_description
1 polymer ?
#
loop_
_entity_poly.entity_id
_entity_poly.type
_entity_poly.pdbx_seq_one_letter_code
_entity_poly.pdbx_strand_id
1 'polypeptide(L)'
;MSRRNTYLFLSVCLFCLILAGCAEKQVISSQSTGNPEYENQKIIIEGDIDKSLEITVAQMRQLPQLERKGSFQKATGEMEEFQAAGPDFTDVMASVGVDVKEFKGIGFIAKDGYYCLVTPEIIEKREMILGLAIDKQLELPENLRPARLCIIDEFGPYWVRMVDKIVLYKEIPEKDIASVWVFNNLAEGIEPYPYEYYGSKDDAIELAQVLTRFDYVDSKAFFTMKSCDGFFKNEALNMVGQQYYIKVTGEGAPMNISPNIKLGMNVKHIAWFSANADAAVFPPKMAELIGEKEINGIKGISLADMLEEVQLRDIEAKQFELMGTGGESVKLSGQDLSQGILVSKEDGTYPVVWQEGTNFPALGNLLRIRSVQ
;
A
#
# COMPACT_ATOMS: atom_id res chain seq x y z
N MET A 1 -13.74 -11.71 73.68
CA MET A 1 -13.31 -10.80 72.66
C MET A 1 -12.95 -11.61 71.40
N SER A 2 -13.43 -11.54 70.31
CA SER A 2 -14.62 -11.03 69.59
C SER A 2 -14.58 -11.74 68.28
N ARG A 3 -15.47 -12.73 68.05
CA ARG A 3 -15.60 -13.53 66.81
C ARG A 3 -16.39 -12.81 65.70
N ARG A 4 -16.40 -11.48 65.73
CA ARG A 4 -17.31 -10.64 64.89
C ARG A 4 -16.68 -10.00 63.66
N ASN A 5 -15.36 -10.04 63.48
CA ASN A 5 -14.69 -9.36 62.40
C ASN A 5 -14.27 -10.26 61.20
N THR A 6 -14.48 -11.61 61.29
CA THR A 6 -14.02 -12.52 60.24
C THR A 6 -15.06 -12.71 59.12
N TYR A 7 -16.31 -12.34 59.33
CA TYR A 7 -17.37 -12.50 58.32
C TYR A 7 -17.54 -11.28 57.40
N LEU A 8 -16.96 -10.09 57.77
CA LEU A 8 -17.06 -8.90 56.95
C LEU A 8 -16.03 -8.92 55.82
N PHE A 9 -14.93 -9.63 55.95
CA PHE A 9 -13.89 -9.73 54.92
C PHE A 9 -14.21 -10.76 53.83
N LEU A 10 -15.01 -11.76 54.11
CA LEU A 10 -15.40 -12.80 53.13
C LEU A 10 -16.51 -12.29 52.17
N SER A 11 -17.31 -11.31 52.60
CA SER A 11 -18.42 -10.79 51.79
C SER A 11 -17.98 -9.75 50.76
N VAL A 12 -16.84 -9.09 50.97
CA VAL A 12 -16.29 -8.10 50.03
C VAL A 12 -15.49 -8.74 48.87
N CYS A 13 -14.87 -9.92 49.12
CA CYS A 13 -14.16 -10.65 48.09
C CYS A 13 -15.08 -11.42 47.12
N LEU A 14 -16.33 -11.69 47.48
CA LEU A 14 -17.27 -12.42 46.62
C LEU A 14 -18.02 -11.48 45.66
N PHE A 15 -17.99 -10.15 45.88
CA PHE A 15 -18.65 -9.16 45.02
C PHE A 15 -17.76 -8.62 43.90
N CYS A 16 -16.44 -8.87 43.92
CA CYS A 16 -15.49 -8.46 42.88
C CYS A 16 -15.29 -9.49 41.74
N LEU A 17 -15.96 -10.66 41.79
CA LEU A 17 -15.80 -11.75 40.81
C LEU A 17 -16.91 -11.82 39.77
N ILE A 18 -17.86 -10.85 39.72
CA ILE A 18 -19.01 -10.87 38.80
C ILE A 18 -18.94 -9.69 37.78
N LEU A 19 -17.78 -9.06 37.61
CA LEU A 19 -17.59 -8.03 36.56
C LEU A 19 -16.56 -8.42 35.46
N ALA A 20 -16.40 -9.73 35.22
CA ALA A 20 -15.91 -10.20 33.97
C ALA A 20 -17.09 -10.15 32.97
N GLY A 21 -17.50 -8.96 32.60
CA GLY A 21 -18.48 -8.76 31.56
C GLY A 21 -17.95 -9.31 30.24
N CYS A 22 -18.46 -10.46 29.80
CA CYS A 22 -18.45 -10.82 28.39
C CYS A 22 -19.06 -9.63 27.67
N ALA A 23 -18.28 -8.95 26.82
CA ALA A 23 -18.83 -8.03 25.86
C ALA A 23 -19.74 -8.86 24.96
N GLU A 24 -21.05 -8.85 25.24
CA GLU A 24 -22.05 -9.45 24.36
C GLU A 24 -21.89 -8.77 22.99
N LYS A 25 -21.61 -9.57 21.97
CA LYS A 25 -21.70 -9.12 20.57
C LYS A 25 -23.13 -8.64 20.36
N GLN A 26 -23.34 -7.33 20.30
CA GLN A 26 -24.65 -6.78 19.93
C GLN A 26 -24.92 -7.16 18.48
N VAL A 27 -25.75 -8.16 18.28
CA VAL A 27 -26.27 -8.54 16.97
C VAL A 27 -27.51 -7.72 16.72
N ILE A 28 -27.49 -6.90 15.67
CA ILE A 28 -28.65 -6.09 15.26
C ILE A 28 -29.43 -6.88 14.20
N SER A 29 -30.77 -6.81 14.25
CA SER A 29 -31.57 -7.40 13.18
C SER A 29 -31.35 -6.64 11.87
N SER A 30 -30.97 -7.35 10.79
CA SER A 30 -30.80 -6.75 9.47
C SER A 30 -32.12 -6.20 8.94
N GLN A 31 -32.12 -4.92 8.57
CA GLN A 31 -33.23 -4.32 7.81
C GLN A 31 -32.78 -4.13 6.38
N SER A 32 -33.58 -4.59 5.41
CA SER A 32 -33.40 -4.20 4.01
C SER A 32 -33.61 -2.69 3.86
N THR A 33 -32.76 -2.05 3.05
CA THR A 33 -32.87 -0.60 2.80
C THR A 33 -34.08 -0.25 1.96
N GLY A 34 -34.64 -1.22 1.22
CA GLY A 34 -35.64 -0.97 0.20
C GLY A 34 -35.10 -0.33 -1.09
N ASN A 35 -33.75 -0.20 -1.19
CA ASN A 35 -33.06 0.32 -2.36
C ASN A 35 -32.46 -0.85 -3.19
N PRO A 36 -33.15 -1.31 -4.25
CA PRO A 36 -32.70 -2.44 -5.05
C PRO A 36 -31.36 -2.20 -5.74
N GLU A 37 -31.04 -0.96 -6.10
CA GLU A 37 -29.78 -0.62 -6.76
C GLU A 37 -28.59 -0.86 -5.81
N TYR A 38 -28.73 -0.51 -4.54
CA TYR A 38 -27.68 -0.79 -3.55
C TYR A 38 -27.65 -2.27 -3.18
N GLU A 39 -28.79 -2.89 -2.91
CA GLU A 39 -28.88 -4.31 -2.50
C GLU A 39 -28.29 -5.27 -3.55
N ASN A 40 -28.38 -4.92 -4.84
CA ASN A 40 -27.84 -5.73 -5.94
C ASN A 40 -26.34 -5.47 -6.22
N GLN A 41 -25.71 -4.48 -5.60
CA GLN A 41 -24.28 -4.31 -5.73
C GLN A 41 -23.54 -5.51 -5.13
N LYS A 42 -22.40 -5.87 -5.73
CA LYS A 42 -21.68 -7.09 -5.38
C LYS A 42 -20.20 -6.84 -5.16
N ILE A 43 -19.59 -7.73 -4.43
CA ILE A 43 -18.15 -7.87 -4.27
C ILE A 43 -17.71 -9.16 -4.93
N ILE A 44 -16.67 -9.10 -5.76
CA ILE A 44 -16.05 -10.25 -6.40
C ILE A 44 -14.98 -10.82 -5.46
N ILE A 45 -14.95 -12.15 -5.32
CA ILE A 45 -13.96 -12.87 -4.53
C ILE A 45 -13.17 -13.77 -5.48
N GLU A 46 -11.88 -13.54 -5.60
CA GLU A 46 -11.00 -14.22 -6.53
C GLU A 46 -9.62 -14.50 -5.90
N GLY A 47 -8.66 -15.01 -6.66
CA GLY A 47 -7.31 -15.33 -6.19
C GLY A 47 -7.03 -16.83 -6.20
N ASP A 48 -6.37 -17.34 -5.16
CA ASP A 48 -5.94 -18.74 -5.07
C ASP A 48 -7.09 -19.68 -4.68
N ILE A 49 -8.22 -19.57 -5.37
CA ILE A 49 -9.42 -20.40 -5.27
C ILE A 49 -9.79 -20.97 -6.64
N ASP A 50 -10.51 -22.10 -6.66
CA ASP A 50 -10.83 -22.82 -7.89
C ASP A 50 -11.64 -22.02 -8.90
N LYS A 51 -12.50 -21.13 -8.42
CA LYS A 51 -13.36 -20.28 -9.26
C LYS A 51 -13.66 -18.96 -8.55
N SER A 52 -13.83 -17.92 -9.34
CA SER A 52 -14.32 -16.63 -8.82
C SER A 52 -15.74 -16.80 -8.22
N LEU A 53 -15.95 -16.17 -7.08
CA LEU A 53 -17.21 -16.11 -6.35
C LEU A 53 -17.69 -14.66 -6.31
N GLU A 54 -18.95 -14.47 -5.95
CA GLU A 54 -19.52 -13.15 -5.74
C GLU A 54 -20.51 -13.17 -4.58
N ILE A 55 -20.63 -12.04 -3.90
CA ILE A 55 -21.63 -11.84 -2.85
C ILE A 55 -22.25 -10.46 -3.01
N THR A 56 -23.58 -10.40 -2.92
CA THR A 56 -24.33 -9.13 -3.01
C THR A 56 -24.50 -8.49 -1.63
N VAL A 57 -24.80 -7.18 -1.62
CA VAL A 57 -25.15 -6.46 -0.40
C VAL A 57 -26.36 -7.13 0.29
N ALA A 58 -27.38 -7.52 -0.50
CA ALA A 58 -28.55 -8.22 0.02
C ALA A 58 -28.21 -9.53 0.74
N GLN A 59 -27.28 -10.32 0.20
CA GLN A 59 -26.81 -11.55 0.84
C GLN A 59 -26.02 -11.25 2.12
N MET A 60 -25.13 -10.26 2.09
CA MET A 60 -24.37 -9.84 3.27
C MET A 60 -25.29 -9.34 4.41
N ARG A 61 -26.41 -8.67 4.07
CA ARG A 61 -27.39 -8.24 5.07
C ARG A 61 -28.16 -9.39 5.74
N GLN A 62 -28.22 -10.56 5.12
CA GLN A 62 -28.86 -11.74 5.73
C GLN A 62 -27.98 -12.39 6.81
N LEU A 63 -26.69 -12.06 6.87
CA LEU A 63 -25.79 -12.52 7.91
C LEU A 63 -25.99 -11.74 9.23
N PRO A 64 -25.52 -12.25 10.36
CA PRO A 64 -25.52 -11.50 11.61
C PRO A 64 -24.78 -10.15 11.44
N GLN A 65 -25.44 -9.06 11.83
CA GLN A 65 -24.87 -7.72 11.71
C GLN A 65 -24.23 -7.30 13.03
N LEU A 66 -23.01 -6.82 12.95
CA LEU A 66 -22.27 -6.24 14.08
C LEU A 66 -22.27 -4.73 13.96
N GLU A 67 -22.32 -4.04 15.07
CA GLU A 67 -22.12 -2.59 15.14
C GLU A 67 -20.82 -2.30 15.87
N ARG A 68 -19.94 -1.51 15.26
CA ARG A 68 -18.64 -1.17 15.83
C ARG A 68 -18.34 0.32 15.66
N LYS A 69 -17.78 0.88 16.73
CA LYS A 69 -17.23 2.23 16.68
C LYS A 69 -15.85 2.16 16.03
N GLY A 70 -15.63 2.99 15.04
CA GLY A 70 -14.35 3.18 14.37
C GLY A 70 -13.90 4.62 14.43
N SER A 71 -12.59 4.82 14.35
CA SER A 71 -12.00 6.14 14.20
C SER A 71 -10.81 6.08 13.27
N PHE A 72 -10.59 7.13 12.50
CA PHE A 72 -9.37 7.29 11.71
C PHE A 72 -8.95 8.75 11.68
N GLN A 73 -7.64 8.98 11.56
CA GLN A 73 -7.10 10.32 11.44
C GLN A 73 -7.16 10.77 9.98
N LYS A 74 -7.78 11.93 9.73
CA LYS A 74 -7.78 12.59 8.43
C LYS A 74 -6.40 13.17 8.10
N ALA A 75 -6.15 13.45 6.83
CA ALA A 75 -4.93 14.15 6.38
C ALA A 75 -4.74 15.53 7.06
N THR A 76 -5.81 16.15 7.56
CA THR A 76 -5.78 17.40 8.34
C THR A 76 -5.32 17.21 9.79
N GLY A 77 -5.11 15.97 10.24
CA GLY A 77 -4.82 15.63 11.64
C GLY A 77 -6.07 15.48 12.51
N GLU A 78 -7.27 15.81 11.99
CA GLU A 78 -8.53 15.64 12.70
C GLU A 78 -8.92 14.18 12.81
N MET A 79 -9.36 13.74 14.01
CA MET A 79 -9.91 12.39 14.19
C MET A 79 -11.38 12.38 13.77
N GLU A 80 -11.73 11.47 12.86
CA GLU A 80 -13.11 11.19 12.50
C GLU A 80 -13.57 9.91 13.19
N GLU A 81 -14.62 10.03 14.01
CA GLU A 81 -15.28 8.89 14.64
C GLU A 81 -16.58 8.58 13.90
N PHE A 82 -16.90 7.32 13.78
CA PHE A 82 -18.15 6.87 13.17
C PHE A 82 -18.55 5.51 13.73
N GLN A 83 -19.79 5.13 13.49
CA GLN A 83 -20.33 3.84 13.87
C GLN A 83 -20.64 3.06 12.59
N ALA A 84 -19.91 1.96 12.35
CA ALA A 84 -20.12 1.10 11.20
C ALA A 84 -20.97 -0.11 11.60
N ALA A 85 -21.93 -0.49 10.75
CA ALA A 85 -22.69 -1.71 10.90
C ALA A 85 -22.58 -2.59 9.66
N GLY A 86 -22.35 -3.89 9.87
CA GLY A 86 -22.19 -4.88 8.81
C GLY A 86 -21.84 -6.26 9.36
N PRO A 87 -21.81 -7.31 8.51
CA PRO A 87 -21.44 -8.64 8.92
C PRO A 87 -19.94 -8.75 9.25
N ASP A 88 -19.59 -9.71 10.10
CA ASP A 88 -18.22 -10.15 10.30
C ASP A 88 -17.64 -10.66 8.97
N PHE A 89 -16.40 -10.28 8.67
CA PHE A 89 -15.75 -10.69 7.43
C PHE A 89 -15.62 -12.20 7.29
N THR A 90 -15.33 -12.90 8.41
CA THR A 90 -15.22 -14.36 8.42
C THR A 90 -16.57 -15.02 8.11
N ASP A 91 -17.67 -14.48 8.63
CA ASP A 91 -19.02 -14.97 8.33
C ASP A 91 -19.37 -14.76 6.87
N VAL A 92 -18.97 -13.61 6.28
CA VAL A 92 -19.15 -13.34 4.83
C VAL A 92 -18.42 -14.40 4.01
N MET A 93 -17.16 -14.67 4.30
CA MET A 93 -16.36 -15.63 3.55
C MET A 93 -16.89 -17.05 3.72
N ALA A 94 -17.29 -17.44 4.94
CA ALA A 94 -17.90 -18.74 5.22
C ALA A 94 -19.22 -18.93 4.45
N SER A 95 -20.02 -17.87 4.28
CA SER A 95 -21.29 -17.94 3.56
C SER A 95 -21.15 -18.28 2.07
N VAL A 96 -19.99 -18.03 1.49
CA VAL A 96 -19.63 -18.39 0.12
C VAL A 96 -18.72 -19.61 0.03
N GLY A 97 -18.49 -20.30 1.16
CA GLY A 97 -17.73 -21.56 1.23
C GLY A 97 -16.22 -21.38 1.30
N VAL A 98 -15.73 -20.22 1.76
CA VAL A 98 -14.30 -19.93 1.92
C VAL A 98 -13.92 -19.91 3.40
N ASP A 99 -12.93 -20.68 3.78
CA ASP A 99 -12.27 -20.58 5.08
C ASP A 99 -11.07 -19.62 4.97
N VAL A 100 -11.16 -18.47 5.60
CA VAL A 100 -10.09 -17.44 5.56
C VAL A 100 -8.77 -17.93 6.15
N LYS A 101 -8.78 -18.95 6.99
CA LYS A 101 -7.59 -19.52 7.64
C LYS A 101 -6.69 -20.29 6.65
N GLU A 102 -7.19 -20.65 5.47
CA GLU A 102 -6.41 -21.30 4.43
C GLU A 102 -5.49 -20.32 3.68
N PHE A 103 -5.63 -19.01 3.92
CA PHE A 103 -4.93 -17.97 3.19
C PHE A 103 -3.97 -17.20 4.09
N LYS A 104 -2.80 -16.86 3.55
CA LYS A 104 -1.77 -16.06 4.23
C LYS A 104 -1.91 -14.56 3.96
N GLY A 105 -2.74 -14.16 3.01
CA GLY A 105 -3.02 -12.77 2.71
C GLY A 105 -4.39 -12.58 2.08
N ILE A 106 -4.99 -11.43 2.36
CA ILE A 106 -6.27 -11.04 1.76
C ILE A 106 -6.11 -9.61 1.21
N GLY A 107 -6.17 -9.49 -0.11
CA GLY A 107 -6.15 -8.19 -0.80
C GLY A 107 -7.57 -7.65 -0.89
N PHE A 108 -7.76 -6.39 -0.54
CA PHE A 108 -8.99 -5.65 -0.76
C PHE A 108 -8.75 -4.58 -1.82
N ILE A 109 -9.51 -4.62 -2.89
CA ILE A 109 -9.43 -3.65 -3.99
C ILE A 109 -10.71 -2.82 -4.00
N ALA A 110 -10.54 -1.51 -3.98
CA ALA A 110 -11.64 -0.55 -4.09
C ALA A 110 -11.97 -0.24 -5.55
N LYS A 111 -13.18 0.28 -5.82
CA LYS A 111 -13.59 0.73 -7.16
C LYS A 111 -12.69 1.83 -7.74
N ASP A 112 -12.04 2.62 -6.87
CA ASP A 112 -11.08 3.66 -7.27
C ASP A 112 -9.65 3.15 -7.45
N GLY A 113 -9.45 1.82 -7.35
CA GLY A 113 -8.16 1.16 -7.52
C GLY A 113 -7.32 1.06 -6.26
N TYR A 114 -7.74 1.64 -5.14
CA TYR A 114 -7.00 1.48 -3.89
C TYR A 114 -6.85 -0.01 -3.54
N TYR A 115 -5.65 -0.43 -3.18
CA TYR A 115 -5.32 -1.80 -2.80
C TYR A 115 -4.79 -1.84 -1.36
N CYS A 116 -5.36 -2.71 -0.55
CA CYS A 116 -4.90 -2.99 0.81
C CYS A 116 -4.68 -4.49 0.99
N LEU A 117 -3.49 -4.89 1.40
CA LEU A 117 -3.17 -6.26 1.76
C LEU A 117 -3.29 -6.42 3.28
N VAL A 118 -4.13 -7.33 3.71
CA VAL A 118 -4.29 -7.74 5.11
C VAL A 118 -3.52 -9.03 5.33
N THR A 119 -2.59 -9.02 6.28
CA THR A 119 -1.74 -10.17 6.60
C THR A 119 -2.39 -11.09 7.64
N PRO A 120 -1.91 -12.33 7.81
CA PRO A 120 -2.44 -13.26 8.82
C PRO A 120 -2.43 -12.67 10.22
N GLU A 121 -1.42 -11.87 10.53
CA GLU A 121 -1.31 -11.23 11.83
C GLU A 121 -2.51 -10.33 12.17
N ILE A 122 -3.02 -9.60 11.19
CA ILE A 122 -4.23 -8.78 11.34
C ILE A 122 -5.47 -9.68 11.35
N ILE A 123 -5.56 -10.65 10.44
CA ILE A 123 -6.70 -11.57 10.32
C ILE A 123 -6.96 -12.31 11.64
N GLU A 124 -5.88 -12.73 12.32
CA GLU A 124 -5.97 -13.50 13.56
C GLU A 124 -6.24 -12.64 14.81
N LYS A 125 -5.77 -11.38 14.80
CA LYS A 125 -5.77 -10.52 16.00
C LYS A 125 -6.84 -9.45 16.01
N ARG A 126 -7.46 -9.17 14.86
CA ARG A 126 -8.40 -8.07 14.71
C ARG A 126 -9.77 -8.54 14.28
N GLU A 127 -10.79 -7.86 14.77
CA GLU A 127 -12.14 -8.00 14.25
C GLU A 127 -12.27 -7.18 12.96
N MET A 128 -12.78 -7.82 11.92
CA MET A 128 -12.99 -7.22 10.60
C MET A 128 -14.46 -7.29 10.23
N ILE A 129 -15.05 -6.16 9.86
CA ILE A 129 -16.43 -6.13 9.34
C ILE A 129 -16.48 -5.54 7.94
N LEU A 130 -17.39 -6.02 7.12
CA LEU A 130 -17.80 -5.35 5.89
C LEU A 130 -18.98 -4.44 6.21
N GLY A 131 -18.69 -3.18 6.53
CA GLY A 131 -19.70 -2.18 6.87
C GLY A 131 -20.63 -1.91 5.68
N LEU A 132 -21.94 -2.05 5.90
CA LEU A 132 -23.00 -1.81 4.95
C LEU A 132 -23.85 -0.58 5.32
N ALA A 133 -23.62 -0.06 6.52
CA ALA A 133 -24.27 1.12 7.06
C ALA A 133 -23.31 1.89 7.96
N ILE A 134 -23.54 3.19 8.15
CA ILE A 134 -22.72 4.07 8.97
C ILE A 134 -23.62 5.05 9.73
N ASP A 135 -23.25 5.38 10.98
CA ASP A 135 -23.91 6.39 11.82
C ASP A 135 -25.45 6.20 11.89
N LYS A 136 -25.90 4.95 12.08
CA LYS A 136 -27.30 4.55 12.16
C LYS A 136 -28.12 4.77 10.87
N GLN A 137 -27.46 5.12 9.76
CA GLN A 137 -28.12 5.09 8.45
C GLN A 137 -28.33 3.64 8.02
N LEU A 138 -29.35 3.38 7.18
CA LEU A 138 -29.58 2.03 6.65
C LEU A 138 -28.69 1.71 5.46
N GLU A 139 -28.11 2.72 4.84
CA GLU A 139 -27.27 2.61 3.64
C GLU A 139 -25.95 3.36 3.82
N LEU A 140 -24.92 2.89 3.14
CA LEU A 140 -23.72 3.67 2.97
C LEU A 140 -23.96 4.83 1.99
N PRO A 141 -23.28 5.97 2.17
CA PRO A 141 -23.11 6.98 1.13
C PRO A 141 -22.56 6.34 -0.17
N GLU A 142 -22.91 6.86 -1.32
CA GLU A 142 -22.52 6.29 -2.63
C GLU A 142 -21.01 6.10 -2.77
N ASN A 143 -20.22 7.03 -2.25
CA ASN A 143 -18.77 7.00 -2.27
C ASN A 143 -18.14 5.99 -1.28
N LEU A 144 -18.93 5.15 -0.64
CA LEU A 144 -18.49 4.05 0.22
C LEU A 144 -19.04 2.69 -0.23
N ARG A 145 -19.93 2.65 -1.25
CA ARG A 145 -20.63 1.44 -1.73
C ARG A 145 -19.74 0.59 -2.65
N PRO A 146 -19.89 -0.76 -2.65
CA PRO A 146 -20.94 -1.56 -2.00
C PRO A 146 -20.71 -1.79 -0.51
N ALA A 147 -19.44 -1.82 -0.03
CA ALA A 147 -19.11 -2.02 1.36
C ALA A 147 -17.85 -1.24 1.74
N ARG A 148 -17.70 -0.98 3.02
CA ARG A 148 -16.49 -0.43 3.61
C ARG A 148 -15.85 -1.49 4.50
N LEU A 149 -14.59 -1.85 4.22
CA LEU A 149 -13.82 -2.66 5.15
C LEU A 149 -13.51 -1.82 6.41
N CYS A 150 -13.78 -2.37 7.57
CA CYS A 150 -13.48 -1.79 8.86
C CYS A 150 -12.70 -2.81 9.68
N ILE A 151 -11.43 -2.51 9.96
CA ILE A 151 -10.58 -3.34 10.82
C ILE A 151 -10.42 -2.60 12.13
N ILE A 152 -10.99 -3.18 13.19
CA ILE A 152 -11.07 -2.52 14.49
C ILE A 152 -9.66 -2.38 15.10
N ASP A 153 -9.37 -1.21 15.65
CA ASP A 153 -8.07 -0.82 16.24
C ASP A 153 -6.90 -0.79 15.25
N GLU A 154 -7.20 -0.63 13.93
CA GLU A 154 -6.19 -0.44 12.90
C GLU A 154 -6.22 0.96 12.26
N PHE A 155 -5.11 1.34 11.62
CA PHE A 155 -4.93 2.65 11.00
C PHE A 155 -5.80 2.85 9.76
N GLY A 156 -6.07 4.12 9.43
CA GLY A 156 -6.90 4.54 8.31
C GLY A 156 -6.64 3.83 6.96
N PRO A 157 -5.40 3.51 6.56
CA PRO A 157 -5.12 2.76 5.33
C PRO A 157 -5.81 1.39 5.25
N TYR A 158 -6.11 0.75 6.38
CA TYR A 158 -6.83 -0.53 6.41
C TYR A 158 -8.36 -0.38 6.29
N TRP A 159 -8.88 0.85 6.28
CA TRP A 159 -10.32 1.13 6.20
C TRP A 159 -10.76 1.37 4.76
N VAL A 160 -10.66 0.32 3.93
CA VAL A 160 -10.91 0.39 2.49
C VAL A 160 -12.36 0.76 2.20
N ARG A 161 -12.57 1.82 1.43
CA ARG A 161 -13.88 2.25 0.95
C ARG A 161 -14.21 1.57 -0.37
N MET A 162 -15.49 1.46 -0.71
CA MET A 162 -15.95 0.96 -2.01
C MET A 162 -15.32 -0.38 -2.38
N VAL A 163 -15.25 -1.33 -1.42
CA VAL A 163 -14.67 -2.64 -1.69
C VAL A 163 -15.35 -3.30 -2.88
N ASP A 164 -14.62 -3.47 -3.97
CA ASP A 164 -15.10 -4.06 -5.22
C ASP A 164 -14.67 -5.51 -5.38
N LYS A 165 -13.43 -5.80 -4.93
CA LYS A 165 -12.86 -7.14 -4.98
C LYS A 165 -12.16 -7.53 -3.70
N ILE A 166 -12.19 -8.83 -3.42
CA ILE A 166 -11.42 -9.50 -2.39
C ILE A 166 -10.55 -10.54 -3.10
N VAL A 167 -9.24 -10.47 -2.92
CA VAL A 167 -8.27 -11.39 -3.54
C VAL A 167 -7.63 -12.23 -2.45
N LEU A 168 -7.74 -13.54 -2.56
CA LEU A 168 -7.25 -14.51 -1.58
C LEU A 168 -5.89 -15.05 -2.01
N TYR A 169 -4.91 -15.01 -1.12
CA TYR A 169 -3.54 -15.46 -1.39
C TYR A 169 -3.14 -16.60 -0.45
N LYS A 170 -2.80 -17.76 -0.99
CA LYS A 170 -2.16 -18.86 -0.25
C LYS A 170 -0.74 -18.53 0.17
N GLU A 171 -0.06 -17.70 -0.62
CA GLU A 171 1.22 -17.09 -0.27
C GLU A 171 1.09 -15.56 -0.43
N ILE A 172 1.66 -14.81 0.51
CA ILE A 172 1.63 -13.34 0.44
C ILE A 172 2.31 -12.92 -0.86
N PRO A 173 1.64 -12.11 -1.71
CA PRO A 173 2.25 -11.65 -2.94
C PRO A 173 3.43 -10.73 -2.60
N GLU A 174 4.61 -11.15 -2.98
CA GLU A 174 5.83 -10.40 -2.80
C GLU A 174 6.37 -10.00 -4.16
N LYS A 175 6.83 -8.75 -4.28
CA LYS A 175 7.54 -8.33 -5.47
C LYS A 175 8.96 -8.87 -5.42
N ASP A 176 9.41 -9.46 -6.52
CA ASP A 176 10.81 -9.77 -6.76
C ASP A 176 11.36 -8.71 -7.72
N ILE A 177 11.84 -7.61 -7.17
CA ILE A 177 12.42 -6.53 -7.96
C ILE A 177 13.72 -7.06 -8.59
N ALA A 178 13.78 -6.97 -9.91
CA ALA A 178 14.94 -7.36 -10.70
C ALA A 178 15.68 -6.16 -11.31
N SER A 179 14.99 -5.02 -11.44
CA SER A 179 15.53 -3.82 -12.07
C SER A 179 15.14 -2.57 -11.32
N VAL A 180 16.10 -1.64 -11.21
CA VAL A 180 15.92 -0.34 -10.59
C VAL A 180 16.37 0.75 -11.56
N TRP A 181 15.47 1.67 -11.88
CA TRP A 181 15.66 2.75 -12.83
C TRP A 181 15.79 4.08 -12.08
N VAL A 182 16.63 4.98 -12.59
CA VAL A 182 16.61 6.39 -12.18
C VAL A 182 15.49 7.08 -12.97
N PHE A 183 14.48 7.59 -12.28
CA PHE A 183 13.25 8.09 -12.92
C PHE A 183 13.49 9.16 -13.96
N ASN A 184 14.32 10.15 -13.67
CA ASN A 184 14.56 11.25 -14.60
C ASN A 184 15.14 10.75 -15.93
N ASN A 185 16.07 9.81 -15.87
CA ASN A 185 16.67 9.19 -17.05
C ASN A 185 15.71 8.21 -17.73
N LEU A 186 14.89 7.49 -16.94
CA LEU A 186 13.82 6.65 -17.47
C LEU A 186 12.78 7.46 -18.24
N ALA A 187 12.43 8.66 -17.75
CA ALA A 187 11.43 9.53 -18.37
C ALA A 187 11.98 10.39 -19.52
N GLU A 188 13.29 10.32 -19.82
CA GLU A 188 13.89 11.11 -20.89
C GLU A 188 13.19 10.89 -22.24
N GLY A 189 12.84 11.98 -22.93
CA GLY A 189 12.11 11.96 -24.19
C GLY A 189 10.59 11.69 -24.08
N ILE A 190 10.05 11.57 -22.89
CA ILE A 190 8.60 11.66 -22.67
C ILE A 190 8.25 13.14 -22.50
N GLU A 191 7.37 13.64 -23.37
CA GLU A 191 6.94 15.05 -23.32
C GLU A 191 6.12 15.29 -22.05
N PRO A 192 6.52 16.23 -21.18
CA PRO A 192 5.74 16.55 -19.99
C PRO A 192 4.40 17.18 -20.38
N TYR A 193 3.34 16.74 -19.73
CA TYR A 193 2.01 17.32 -19.84
C TYR A 193 1.86 18.43 -18.80
N PRO A 194 1.48 19.67 -19.20
CA PRO A 194 1.17 20.73 -18.24
C PRO A 194 -0.14 20.43 -17.53
N TYR A 195 -0.05 19.90 -16.33
CA TYR A 195 -1.18 19.45 -15.57
C TYR A 195 -1.72 20.57 -14.67
N GLU A 196 -3.00 20.93 -14.86
CA GLU A 196 -3.70 21.85 -13.98
C GLU A 196 -4.44 21.08 -12.89
N TYR A 197 -4.04 21.28 -11.64
CA TYR A 197 -4.65 20.62 -10.50
C TYR A 197 -4.73 21.58 -9.31
N TYR A 198 -5.95 21.86 -8.84
CA TYR A 198 -6.21 22.80 -7.76
C TYR A 198 -5.54 24.20 -7.95
N GLY A 199 -5.52 24.69 -9.19
CA GLY A 199 -5.00 26.02 -9.52
C GLY A 199 -3.49 26.12 -9.66
N SER A 200 -2.73 25.01 -9.52
CA SER A 200 -1.33 24.97 -9.90
C SER A 200 -1.17 24.37 -11.30
N LYS A 201 -0.19 24.90 -12.05
CA LYS A 201 0.25 24.38 -13.34
C LYS A 201 1.62 23.79 -13.16
N ASP A 202 1.72 22.48 -13.19
CA ASP A 202 2.96 21.74 -12.95
C ASP A 202 3.21 20.77 -14.11
N ASP A 203 4.47 20.48 -14.39
CA ASP A 203 4.83 19.44 -15.35
C ASP A 203 4.57 18.06 -14.78
N ALA A 204 3.93 17.20 -15.56
CA ALA A 204 3.61 15.85 -15.18
C ALA A 204 3.92 14.85 -16.27
N ILE A 205 4.47 13.71 -15.89
CA ILE A 205 4.80 12.60 -16.82
C ILE A 205 3.67 11.56 -16.72
N GLU A 206 3.12 11.18 -17.86
CA GLU A 206 2.11 10.14 -17.93
C GLU A 206 2.70 8.79 -17.52
N LEU A 207 2.17 8.19 -16.45
CA LEU A 207 2.72 6.95 -15.89
C LEU A 207 2.58 5.77 -16.85
N ALA A 208 1.53 5.72 -17.67
CA ALA A 208 1.37 4.69 -18.69
C ALA A 208 2.58 4.64 -19.65
N GLN A 209 3.10 5.79 -20.07
CA GLN A 209 4.29 5.84 -20.94
C GLN A 209 5.56 5.38 -20.22
N VAL A 210 5.72 5.72 -18.94
CA VAL A 210 6.84 5.24 -18.12
C VAL A 210 6.80 3.71 -18.01
N LEU A 211 5.63 3.14 -17.71
CA LEU A 211 5.46 1.70 -17.53
C LEU A 211 5.75 0.90 -18.81
N THR A 212 5.61 1.49 -20.01
CA THR A 212 5.99 0.80 -21.26
C THR A 212 7.50 0.54 -21.36
N ARG A 213 8.31 1.23 -20.57
CA ARG A 213 9.78 1.08 -20.54
C ARG A 213 10.26 0.04 -19.54
N PHE A 214 9.36 -0.43 -18.66
CA PHE A 214 9.64 -1.55 -17.77
C PHE A 214 9.71 -2.85 -18.58
N ASP A 215 10.60 -3.74 -18.19
CA ASP A 215 10.81 -5.00 -18.92
C ASP A 215 9.59 -5.91 -18.84
N TYR A 216 8.91 -5.91 -17.70
CA TYR A 216 7.74 -6.75 -17.48
C TYR A 216 6.71 -6.03 -16.62
N VAL A 217 5.49 -5.92 -17.14
CA VAL A 217 4.34 -5.37 -16.41
C VAL A 217 3.22 -6.42 -16.44
N ASP A 218 2.88 -6.97 -15.26
CA ASP A 218 1.70 -7.83 -15.09
C ASP A 218 0.51 -6.96 -14.67
N SER A 219 -0.54 -6.93 -15.49
CA SER A 219 -1.77 -6.17 -15.20
C SER A 219 -2.48 -6.62 -13.92
N LYS A 220 -2.16 -7.81 -13.40
CA LYS A 220 -2.69 -8.32 -12.13
C LYS A 220 -1.86 -7.88 -10.93
N ALA A 221 -0.64 -7.41 -11.15
CA ALA A 221 0.22 -6.92 -10.07
C ALA A 221 -0.31 -5.63 -9.47
N PHE A 222 0.14 -5.32 -8.28
CA PHE A 222 -0.13 -4.04 -7.63
C PHE A 222 1.03 -3.08 -7.85
N PHE A 223 0.69 -1.80 -7.88
CA PHE A 223 1.63 -0.70 -7.93
C PHE A 223 1.94 -0.23 -6.52
N THR A 224 3.22 -0.03 -6.22
CA THR A 224 3.65 0.44 -4.91
C THR A 224 4.30 1.81 -5.05
N MET A 225 4.00 2.72 -4.13
CA MET A 225 4.65 4.02 -3.99
C MET A 225 5.14 4.18 -2.55
N LYS A 226 6.33 4.78 -2.37
CA LYS A 226 6.83 5.16 -1.06
C LYS A 226 7.38 6.59 -1.11
N SER A 227 6.96 7.41 -0.16
CA SER A 227 7.45 8.79 -0.02
C SER A 227 8.72 8.85 0.85
N CYS A 228 9.40 9.98 0.80
CA CYS A 228 10.63 10.19 1.58
C CYS A 228 10.40 10.26 3.10
N ASP A 229 9.17 10.45 3.57
CA ASP A 229 8.79 10.37 4.98
C ASP A 229 8.38 8.96 5.43
N GLY A 230 8.50 7.96 4.52
CA GLY A 230 8.20 6.56 4.78
C GLY A 230 6.75 6.16 4.54
N PHE A 231 5.86 7.08 4.12
CA PHE A 231 4.49 6.71 3.78
C PHE A 231 4.48 5.74 2.59
N PHE A 232 3.77 4.63 2.77
CA PHE A 232 3.73 3.51 1.84
C PHE A 232 2.31 3.29 1.35
N LYS A 233 2.13 3.15 0.02
CA LYS A 233 0.81 2.95 -0.59
C LYS A 233 0.87 1.93 -1.72
N ASN A 234 -0.08 1.00 -1.73
CA ASN A 234 -0.31 0.08 -2.84
C ASN A 234 -1.60 0.43 -3.56
N GLU A 235 -1.61 0.21 -4.88
CA GLU A 235 -2.80 0.35 -5.73
C GLU A 235 -2.81 -0.72 -6.82
N ALA A 236 -4.00 -1.02 -7.36
CA ALA A 236 -4.11 -1.97 -8.47
C ALA A 236 -3.46 -1.39 -9.74
N LEU A 237 -2.51 -2.11 -10.31
CA LEU A 237 -1.71 -1.64 -11.44
C LEU A 237 -2.54 -1.29 -12.68
N ASN A 238 -3.58 -2.06 -12.96
CA ASN A 238 -4.47 -1.79 -14.09
C ASN A 238 -5.20 -0.44 -14.01
N MET A 239 -5.47 0.04 -12.79
CA MET A 239 -6.09 1.36 -12.57
C MET A 239 -5.05 2.47 -12.68
N VAL A 240 -3.88 2.26 -12.09
CA VAL A 240 -2.77 3.22 -12.08
C VAL A 240 -2.29 3.53 -13.48
N GLY A 241 -2.07 2.51 -14.30
CA GLY A 241 -1.58 2.66 -15.67
C GLY A 241 -2.51 3.43 -16.62
N GLN A 242 -3.79 3.59 -16.26
CA GLN A 242 -4.77 4.30 -17.08
C GLN A 242 -5.02 5.74 -16.64
N GLN A 243 -4.67 6.11 -15.41
CA GLN A 243 -5.16 7.34 -14.79
C GLN A 243 -4.10 8.22 -14.15
N TYR A 244 -2.88 7.70 -13.95
CA TYR A 244 -1.89 8.41 -13.16
C TYR A 244 -0.87 9.13 -14.01
N TYR A 245 -0.52 10.31 -13.49
CA TYR A 245 0.65 11.09 -13.87
C TYR A 245 1.59 11.20 -12.67
N ILE A 246 2.86 11.32 -12.92
CA ILE A 246 3.84 11.71 -11.90
C ILE A 246 4.16 13.19 -12.12
N LYS A 247 3.66 14.03 -11.25
CA LYS A 247 4.02 15.46 -11.20
C LYS A 247 5.48 15.58 -10.81
N VAL A 248 6.29 16.26 -11.62
CA VAL A 248 7.75 16.33 -11.45
C VAL A 248 8.23 17.72 -11.05
N THR A 249 7.37 18.74 -11.11
CA THR A 249 7.65 20.11 -10.67
C THR A 249 6.65 20.61 -9.64
N GLY A 250 6.95 21.70 -8.96
CA GLY A 250 6.08 22.37 -7.98
C GLY A 250 6.01 21.68 -6.62
N GLU A 251 5.12 22.20 -5.76
CA GLU A 251 5.00 21.75 -4.38
C GLU A 251 4.62 20.26 -4.29
N GLY A 252 5.29 19.53 -3.42
CA GLY A 252 5.04 18.11 -3.17
C GLY A 252 5.58 17.15 -4.22
N ALA A 253 6.25 17.66 -5.29
CA ALA A 253 6.87 16.81 -6.31
C ALA A 253 8.10 16.05 -5.74
N PRO A 254 8.37 14.84 -6.26
CA PRO A 254 7.52 14.03 -7.15
C PRO A 254 6.23 13.58 -6.47
N MET A 255 5.11 13.59 -7.20
CA MET A 255 3.81 13.25 -6.63
C MET A 255 2.92 12.54 -7.68
N ASN A 256 2.25 11.46 -7.28
CA ASN A 256 1.23 10.87 -8.15
C ASN A 256 -0.02 11.75 -8.14
N ILE A 257 -0.56 12.01 -9.31
CA ILE A 257 -1.77 12.78 -9.51
C ILE A 257 -2.71 12.08 -10.49
N SER A 258 -4.00 12.30 -10.32
CA SER A 258 -5.04 11.83 -11.24
C SER A 258 -6.26 12.74 -11.14
N PRO A 259 -6.99 12.98 -12.24
CA PRO A 259 -8.24 13.72 -12.19
C PRO A 259 -9.28 13.14 -11.22
N ASN A 260 -9.19 11.84 -10.94
CA ASN A 260 -10.15 11.08 -10.12
C ASN A 260 -9.73 10.95 -8.65
N ILE A 261 -8.51 11.37 -8.29
CA ILE A 261 -7.99 11.25 -6.92
C ILE A 261 -8.16 12.60 -6.22
N LYS A 262 -8.78 12.57 -5.03
CA LYS A 262 -8.90 13.76 -4.19
C LYS A 262 -7.53 14.18 -3.66
N LEU A 263 -7.31 15.48 -3.56
CA LEU A 263 -6.14 16.02 -2.86
C LEU A 263 -6.06 15.42 -1.43
N GLY A 264 -4.88 15.02 -1.01
CA GLY A 264 -4.66 14.33 0.27
C GLY A 264 -4.66 12.80 0.17
N MET A 265 -5.11 12.21 -0.95
CA MET A 265 -4.90 10.79 -1.25
C MET A 265 -3.64 10.55 -2.10
N ASN A 266 -3.03 11.61 -2.59
CA ASN A 266 -1.80 11.55 -3.36
C ASN A 266 -0.59 11.27 -2.45
N VAL A 267 0.35 10.48 -2.95
CA VAL A 267 1.67 10.32 -2.33
C VAL A 267 2.53 11.49 -2.79
N LYS A 268 2.94 12.34 -1.87
CA LYS A 268 3.86 13.46 -2.11
C LYS A 268 5.29 13.03 -1.85
N HIS A 269 6.25 13.73 -2.48
CA HIS A 269 7.67 13.48 -2.26
C HIS A 269 8.05 12.01 -2.45
N ILE A 270 7.57 11.39 -3.52
CA ILE A 270 7.82 9.99 -3.83
C ILE A 270 9.33 9.75 -3.91
N ALA A 271 9.85 8.83 -3.09
CA ALA A 271 11.23 8.38 -3.15
C ALA A 271 11.40 7.29 -4.21
N TRP A 272 10.41 6.41 -4.31
CA TRP A 272 10.37 5.36 -5.31
C TRP A 272 8.96 4.83 -5.55
N PHE A 273 8.77 4.21 -6.70
CA PHE A 273 7.60 3.40 -6.99
C PHE A 273 8.02 2.11 -7.70
N SER A 274 7.19 1.09 -7.66
CA SER A 274 7.45 -0.16 -8.36
C SER A 274 6.19 -0.77 -8.96
N ALA A 275 6.39 -1.46 -10.08
CA ALA A 275 5.39 -2.26 -10.76
C ALA A 275 6.04 -3.59 -11.11
N ASN A 276 5.48 -4.69 -10.58
CA ASN A 276 6.01 -6.04 -10.77
C ASN A 276 7.52 -6.16 -10.43
N ALA A 277 8.38 -6.48 -11.40
CA ALA A 277 9.81 -6.69 -11.22
C ALA A 277 10.67 -5.42 -11.41
N ASP A 278 10.06 -4.29 -11.72
CA ASP A 278 10.76 -3.03 -11.95
C ASP A 278 10.41 -1.97 -10.90
N ALA A 279 11.41 -1.22 -10.46
CA ALA A 279 11.24 -0.04 -9.63
C ALA A 279 11.86 1.19 -10.31
N ALA A 280 11.31 2.37 -10.03
CA ALA A 280 11.90 3.65 -10.39
C ALA A 280 12.14 4.50 -9.16
N VAL A 281 13.32 5.07 -9.03
CA VAL A 281 13.74 5.87 -7.89
C VAL A 281 13.91 7.33 -8.28
N PHE A 282 13.61 8.22 -7.34
CA PHE A 282 13.92 9.64 -7.41
C PHE A 282 15.11 9.91 -6.47
N PRO A 283 16.34 9.97 -6.96
CA PRO A 283 17.52 9.96 -6.10
C PRO A 283 17.51 11.02 -5.01
N PRO A 284 17.12 12.30 -5.24
CA PRO A 284 17.07 13.28 -4.15
C PRO A 284 16.11 12.89 -3.03
N LYS A 285 14.96 12.29 -3.35
CA LYS A 285 13.97 11.83 -2.35
C LYS A 285 14.35 10.50 -1.72
N MET A 286 15.06 9.66 -2.44
CA MET A 286 15.66 8.45 -1.88
C MET A 286 16.73 8.81 -0.83
N ALA A 287 17.56 9.83 -1.09
CA ALA A 287 18.53 10.34 -0.11
C ALA A 287 17.86 10.87 1.17
N GLU A 288 16.71 11.54 1.04
CA GLU A 288 15.92 11.97 2.21
C GLU A 288 15.36 10.77 3.00
N LEU A 289 15.00 9.66 2.33
CA LEU A 289 14.41 8.47 2.96
C LEU A 289 15.44 7.62 3.70
N ILE A 290 16.56 7.28 3.05
CA ILE A 290 17.53 6.31 3.60
C ILE A 290 18.86 6.95 4.05
N GLY A 291 19.01 8.26 3.84
CA GLY A 291 20.25 8.96 4.13
C GLY A 291 21.33 8.84 3.05
N GLU A 292 22.42 9.53 3.24
CA GLU A 292 23.57 9.52 2.34
C GLU A 292 24.78 8.88 3.01
N LYS A 293 25.64 8.25 2.21
CA LYS A 293 27.00 7.80 2.57
C LYS A 293 28.03 8.69 1.92
N GLU A 294 29.20 8.75 2.48
CA GLU A 294 30.33 9.50 1.95
C GLU A 294 31.42 8.54 1.46
N ILE A 295 31.82 8.70 0.20
CA ILE A 295 32.94 8.01 -0.44
C ILE A 295 33.89 9.06 -1.04
N ASN A 296 35.15 9.03 -0.68
CA ASN A 296 36.17 9.95 -1.17
C ASN A 296 35.80 11.45 -1.00
N GLY A 297 35.14 11.79 0.11
CA GLY A 297 34.67 13.15 0.36
C GLY A 297 33.42 13.58 -0.43
N ILE A 298 32.81 12.66 -1.17
CA ILE A 298 31.60 12.89 -1.97
C ILE A 298 30.41 12.16 -1.30
N LYS A 299 29.30 12.86 -1.12
CA LYS A 299 28.07 12.30 -0.56
C LYS A 299 27.15 11.79 -1.66
N GLY A 300 26.47 10.70 -1.38
CA GLY A 300 25.50 10.09 -2.25
C GLY A 300 24.80 8.91 -1.62
N ILE A 301 23.87 8.31 -2.33
CA ILE A 301 23.08 7.16 -1.89
C ILE A 301 23.89 5.89 -2.12
N SER A 302 24.03 5.05 -1.10
CA SER A 302 24.59 3.71 -1.26
C SER A 302 23.78 2.90 -2.28
N LEU A 303 24.45 2.32 -3.29
CA LEU A 303 23.77 1.48 -4.27
C LEU A 303 23.12 0.26 -3.63
N ALA A 304 23.82 -0.39 -2.69
CA ALA A 304 23.27 -1.55 -1.99
C ALA A 304 22.02 -1.19 -1.16
N ASP A 305 22.10 -0.11 -0.35
CA ASP A 305 20.98 0.30 0.51
C ASP A 305 19.77 0.74 -0.33
N MET A 306 20.00 1.38 -1.48
CA MET A 306 18.94 1.76 -2.42
C MET A 306 18.22 0.54 -3.00
N LEU A 307 18.96 -0.51 -3.37
CA LEU A 307 18.37 -1.75 -3.89
C LEU A 307 17.59 -2.50 -2.81
N GLU A 308 18.08 -2.54 -1.58
CA GLU A 308 17.40 -3.13 -0.44
C GLU A 308 16.09 -2.38 -0.13
N GLU A 309 16.12 -1.05 -0.12
CA GLU A 309 14.95 -0.21 0.13
C GLU A 309 13.81 -0.47 -0.87
N VAL A 310 14.11 -0.66 -2.15
CA VAL A 310 13.11 -0.99 -3.17
C VAL A 310 12.70 -2.47 -3.18
N GLN A 311 13.11 -3.25 -2.18
CA GLN A 311 12.78 -4.65 -1.97
C GLN A 311 13.41 -5.63 -2.99
N LEU A 312 14.56 -5.29 -3.56
CA LEU A 312 15.38 -6.26 -4.28
C LEU A 312 16.04 -7.18 -3.26
N ARG A 313 15.89 -8.49 -3.44
CA ARG A 313 16.31 -9.50 -2.46
C ARG A 313 17.60 -10.17 -2.85
N ASP A 314 18.24 -10.81 -1.87
CA ASP A 314 19.44 -11.64 -2.06
C ASP A 314 20.55 -10.92 -2.85
N ILE A 315 20.72 -9.61 -2.58
CA ILE A 315 21.65 -8.74 -3.31
C ILE A 315 23.03 -9.35 -3.38
N GLU A 316 23.58 -9.79 -2.25
CA GLU A 316 24.95 -10.32 -2.16
C GLU A 316 25.15 -11.58 -3.02
N ALA A 317 24.10 -12.37 -3.26
CA ALA A 317 24.17 -13.59 -4.04
C ALA A 317 23.99 -13.38 -5.54
N LYS A 318 23.63 -12.17 -5.97
CA LYS A 318 23.30 -11.84 -7.37
C LYS A 318 24.47 -11.14 -8.07
N GLN A 319 24.46 -11.21 -9.40
CA GLN A 319 25.25 -10.37 -10.28
C GLN A 319 24.41 -9.21 -10.79
N PHE A 320 25.04 -8.09 -11.06
CA PHE A 320 24.35 -6.88 -11.53
C PHE A 320 25.02 -6.28 -12.75
N GLU A 321 24.20 -5.69 -13.60
CA GLU A 321 24.63 -4.81 -14.69
C GLU A 321 24.09 -3.41 -14.43
N LEU A 322 24.98 -2.45 -14.27
CA LEU A 322 24.69 -1.02 -14.22
C LEU A 322 24.82 -0.46 -15.63
N MET A 323 23.81 0.26 -16.08
CA MET A 323 23.76 0.85 -17.42
C MET A 323 23.65 2.35 -17.31
N GLY A 324 24.45 3.08 -18.05
CA GLY A 324 24.38 4.52 -18.17
C GLY A 324 23.55 4.98 -19.37
N THR A 325 23.16 6.25 -19.38
CA THR A 325 22.39 6.85 -20.48
C THR A 325 23.19 6.94 -21.79
N GLY A 326 24.51 6.95 -21.73
CA GLY A 326 25.41 6.93 -22.89
C GLY A 326 25.65 5.55 -23.50
N GLY A 327 25.02 4.50 -22.96
CA GLY A 327 25.19 3.11 -23.40
C GLY A 327 26.38 2.38 -22.75
N GLU A 328 27.12 3.03 -21.86
CA GLU A 328 28.14 2.40 -21.04
C GLU A 328 27.50 1.40 -20.06
N SER A 329 28.20 0.30 -19.76
CA SER A 329 27.75 -0.64 -18.75
C SER A 329 28.87 -1.17 -17.88
N VAL A 330 28.53 -1.55 -16.64
CA VAL A 330 29.43 -2.14 -15.66
C VAL A 330 28.77 -3.38 -15.08
N LYS A 331 29.48 -4.52 -15.12
CA LYS A 331 29.05 -5.75 -14.46
C LYS A 331 29.84 -5.95 -13.17
N LEU A 332 29.13 -6.28 -12.09
CA LEU A 332 29.72 -6.47 -10.78
C LEU A 332 28.89 -7.42 -9.91
N SER A 333 29.48 -7.90 -8.85
CA SER A 333 28.77 -8.72 -7.87
C SER A 333 27.92 -7.85 -6.94
N GLY A 334 26.92 -8.44 -6.29
CA GLY A 334 26.13 -7.73 -5.28
C GLY A 334 26.96 -7.22 -4.10
N GLN A 335 28.06 -7.90 -3.75
CA GLN A 335 28.99 -7.46 -2.71
C GLN A 335 29.71 -6.16 -3.11
N ASP A 336 29.99 -5.97 -4.40
CA ASP A 336 30.68 -4.79 -4.90
C ASP A 336 29.78 -3.53 -4.89
N LEU A 337 28.47 -3.70 -4.88
CA LEU A 337 27.52 -2.57 -4.82
C LEU A 337 27.70 -1.68 -3.59
N SER A 338 28.14 -2.26 -2.47
CA SER A 338 28.41 -1.52 -1.24
C SER A 338 29.57 -0.53 -1.36
N GLN A 339 30.43 -0.68 -2.40
CA GLN A 339 31.57 0.18 -2.70
C GLN A 339 31.20 1.36 -3.62
N GLY A 340 29.94 1.49 -4.03
CA GLY A 340 29.46 2.54 -4.90
C GLY A 340 28.35 3.38 -4.28
N ILE A 341 28.34 4.67 -4.63
CA ILE A 341 27.27 5.59 -4.31
C ILE A 341 26.72 6.27 -5.58
N LEU A 342 25.44 6.52 -5.59
CA LEU A 342 24.75 7.32 -6.60
C LEU A 342 24.71 8.78 -6.14
N VAL A 343 25.27 9.68 -6.91
CA VAL A 343 25.36 11.11 -6.58
C VAL A 343 24.32 11.89 -7.38
N SER A 344 23.56 12.75 -6.73
CA SER A 344 22.67 13.70 -7.40
C SER A 344 23.42 14.99 -7.68
N LYS A 345 23.60 15.37 -8.96
CA LYS A 345 24.20 16.63 -9.34
C LYS A 345 23.17 17.70 -9.68
N GLU A 346 23.56 18.96 -9.56
CA GLU A 346 22.71 20.12 -9.87
C GLU A 346 22.30 20.18 -11.37
N ASP A 347 23.10 19.59 -12.26
CA ASP A 347 22.80 19.50 -13.69
C ASP A 347 21.78 18.40 -14.04
N GLY A 348 21.24 17.69 -13.03
CA GLY A 348 20.26 16.62 -13.21
C GLY A 348 20.89 15.28 -13.59
N THR A 349 22.20 15.14 -13.58
CA THR A 349 22.89 13.85 -13.80
C THR A 349 23.09 13.06 -12.50
N TYR A 350 23.22 11.75 -12.66
CA TYR A 350 23.32 10.80 -11.56
C TYR A 350 24.54 9.87 -11.75
N PRO A 351 25.77 10.38 -11.57
CA PRO A 351 26.98 9.55 -11.69
C PRO A 351 27.10 8.55 -10.53
N VAL A 352 27.72 7.40 -10.82
CA VAL A 352 28.15 6.45 -9.81
C VAL A 352 29.61 6.77 -9.46
N VAL A 353 29.86 6.96 -8.16
CA VAL A 353 31.18 7.17 -7.58
C VAL A 353 31.57 5.92 -6.82
N TRP A 354 32.77 5.39 -7.11
CA TRP A 354 33.31 4.19 -6.51
C TRP A 354 34.34 4.51 -5.43
N GLN A 355 34.46 3.65 -4.45
CA GLN A 355 35.51 3.73 -3.44
C GLN A 355 36.90 3.65 -4.08
N GLU A 356 37.87 4.39 -3.56
CA GLU A 356 39.29 4.31 -4.00
C GLU A 356 39.80 2.88 -3.93
N GLY A 357 40.58 2.50 -4.97
CA GLY A 357 41.16 1.15 -5.07
C GLY A 357 40.27 0.15 -5.81
N THR A 358 39.03 0.51 -6.17
CA THR A 358 38.22 -0.31 -7.07
C THR A 358 38.63 -0.09 -8.54
N ASN A 359 38.46 -1.14 -9.36
CA ASN A 359 38.77 -1.09 -10.80
C ASN A 359 37.50 -0.92 -11.67
N PHE A 360 36.40 -0.46 -11.08
CA PHE A 360 35.17 -0.26 -11.83
C PHE A 360 35.25 0.99 -12.71
N PRO A 361 34.80 0.92 -13.97
CA PRO A 361 34.77 2.10 -14.84
C PRO A 361 33.81 3.16 -14.30
N ALA A 362 34.12 4.41 -14.59
CA ALA A 362 33.24 5.53 -14.29
C ALA A 362 31.92 5.39 -15.05
N LEU A 363 30.81 5.71 -14.39
CA LEU A 363 29.49 5.72 -14.95
C LEU A 363 28.91 7.12 -14.73
N GLY A 364 28.89 7.91 -15.82
CA GLY A 364 28.62 9.36 -15.76
C GLY A 364 27.17 9.72 -15.44
N ASN A 365 26.23 8.88 -15.83
CA ASN A 365 24.81 9.12 -15.58
C ASN A 365 24.06 7.78 -15.56
N LEU A 366 23.67 7.29 -14.42
CA LEU A 366 23.03 5.99 -14.24
C LEU A 366 21.61 6.00 -14.78
N LEU A 367 21.30 5.10 -15.71
CA LEU A 367 19.97 4.84 -16.21
C LEU A 367 19.28 3.75 -15.37
N ARG A 368 19.98 2.61 -15.20
CA ARG A 368 19.37 1.38 -14.67
C ARG A 368 20.40 0.49 -13.96
N ILE A 369 19.96 -0.18 -12.91
CA ILE A 369 20.64 -1.33 -12.31
C ILE A 369 19.74 -2.54 -12.53
N ARG A 370 20.28 -3.63 -13.08
CA ARG A 370 19.54 -4.85 -13.35
C ARG A 370 20.27 -6.04 -12.77
N SER A 371 19.56 -6.95 -12.06
CA SER A 371 20.09 -8.26 -11.71
C SER A 371 20.24 -9.11 -12.98
N VAL A 372 21.35 -9.78 -13.10
CA VAL A 372 21.64 -10.73 -14.20
C VAL A 372 21.87 -12.11 -13.62
N GLN A 373 21.39 -13.13 -14.33
CA GLN A 373 21.55 -14.53 -13.93
C GLN A 373 22.99 -14.99 -14.12
#